data_c21c3bd2bb97e1d8f20bdd10fcee3cb7
#
_entry.id   c21c3bd2bb97e1d8f20bdd10fcee3cb7
#
_cell.length_a   1.000
_cell.length_b   1.000
_cell.length_c   1.000
_cell.angle_alpha   90.00
_cell.angle_beta   90.00
_cell.angle_gamma   90.00
#
_symmetry.space_group_name_H-M   'P 1'
#
loop_
_entity.id
_entity.type
_entity.pdbx_description
1 polymer ?
#
loop_
_entity_poly.entity_id
_entity_poly.type
_entity_poly.pdbx_seq_one_letter_code
_entity_poly.pdbx_strand_id
1 'polypeptide(L)'
;MVQVQGKYSDQTLYELYPLIQSEIPEFNLLKALNNGLLPRHYLAEKPKKLIEAYIGSYLRDEIISEAKIRNINAFNLFLEAVAFSNGEIVNYTNIASECGVSSVTVKEYFQILKDTLIGRFVPSFQKKPNRRVILAPKFYYFDIGIVNFLLKRAV
;
A
#
# COMPACT_ATOMS: atom_id res chain seq x y z
N MET A 1 -11.63 -2.09 14.15
CA MET A 1 -10.85 -1.25 15.09
C MET A 1 -9.79 -2.15 15.74
N VAL A 2 -8.55 -2.03 15.36
CA VAL A 2 -7.46 -2.82 15.92
C VAL A 2 -6.64 -1.89 16.80
N GLN A 3 -6.58 -2.17 18.11
CA GLN A 3 -5.70 -1.45 19.03
C GLN A 3 -4.30 -2.05 18.94
N VAL A 4 -3.31 -1.23 18.62
CA VAL A 4 -1.90 -1.60 18.76
C VAL A 4 -1.38 -0.94 20.03
N GLN A 5 -1.12 -1.74 21.06
CA GLN A 5 -0.48 -1.25 22.29
C GLN A 5 1.00 -0.98 22.04
N GLY A 6 1.38 0.26 21.92
CA GLY A 6 2.76 0.71 21.97
C GLY A 6 3.22 0.93 23.41
N LYS A 7 4.49 0.72 23.67
CA LYS A 7 5.18 0.76 24.99
C LYS A 7 5.33 2.17 25.62
N TYR A 8 4.49 3.14 25.25
CA TYR A 8 4.48 4.46 25.90
C TYR A 8 3.15 4.64 26.61
N SER A 9 3.24 4.77 27.92
CA SER A 9 2.12 5.03 28.82
C SER A 9 1.35 6.29 28.35
N ASP A 10 0.04 6.14 28.19
CA ASP A 10 -0.96 7.18 27.95
C ASP A 10 -1.20 7.69 26.51
N GLN A 11 -0.61 7.12 25.45
CA GLN A 11 -1.00 7.46 24.09
C GLN A 11 -1.77 6.29 23.47
N THR A 12 -3.07 6.46 23.25
CA THR A 12 -3.86 5.51 22.45
C THR A 12 -3.57 5.78 20.97
N LEU A 13 -2.86 4.87 20.31
CA LEU A 13 -2.59 4.94 18.88
C LEU A 13 -3.83 4.44 18.11
N TYR A 14 -4.41 5.29 17.29
CA TYR A 14 -5.51 4.94 16.39
C TYR A 14 -4.99 4.81 14.97
N GLU A 15 -5.18 3.64 14.35
CA GLU A 15 -4.97 3.47 12.93
C GLU A 15 -6.24 3.89 12.18
N LEU A 16 -6.10 4.83 11.26
CA LEU A 16 -7.18 5.26 10.37
C LEU A 16 -7.10 4.48 9.06
N TYR A 17 -8.19 3.81 8.73
CA TYR A 17 -8.35 3.07 7.48
C TYR A 17 -9.18 3.89 6.47
N PRO A 18 -9.07 3.56 5.16
CA PRO A 18 -9.98 4.09 4.16
C PRO A 18 -11.43 3.80 4.52
N LEU A 19 -12.34 4.61 4.01
CA LEU A 19 -13.79 4.44 4.21
C LEU A 19 -14.24 3.06 3.74
N ILE A 20 -15.18 2.46 4.46
CA ILE A 20 -15.86 1.25 4.03
C ILE A 20 -17.26 1.60 3.49
N GLN A 21 -17.85 0.69 2.71
CA GLN A 21 -19.14 0.92 2.06
C GLN A 21 -20.24 1.39 3.02
N SER A 22 -20.28 0.84 4.24
CA SER A 22 -21.29 1.20 5.24
C SER A 22 -21.14 2.61 5.83
N GLU A 23 -20.01 3.26 5.62
CA GLU A 23 -19.74 4.63 6.07
C GLU A 23 -20.07 5.67 4.99
N ILE A 24 -20.39 5.22 3.77
CA ILE A 24 -20.66 6.10 2.64
C ILE A 24 -22.15 6.02 2.28
N PRO A 25 -22.95 7.06 2.59
CA PRO A 25 -24.28 7.16 2.02
C PRO A 25 -24.20 7.18 0.49
N GLU A 26 -25.08 6.43 -0.18
CA GLU A 26 -25.11 6.35 -1.66
C GLU A 26 -23.75 5.94 -2.27
N PHE A 27 -23.19 4.84 -1.78
CA PHE A 27 -21.91 4.32 -2.25
C PHE A 27 -21.90 4.13 -3.78
N ASN A 28 -20.91 4.72 -4.45
CA ASN A 28 -20.68 4.58 -5.86
C ASN A 28 -19.36 3.86 -6.12
N LEU A 29 -19.43 2.65 -6.68
CA LEU A 29 -18.26 1.81 -6.93
C LEU A 29 -17.27 2.45 -7.92
N LEU A 30 -17.76 3.03 -9.03
CA LEU A 30 -16.87 3.69 -10.00
C LEU A 30 -16.14 4.87 -9.37
N LYS A 31 -16.84 5.65 -8.55
CA LYS A 31 -16.22 6.74 -7.79
C LYS A 31 -15.15 6.20 -6.83
N ALA A 32 -15.43 5.11 -6.12
CA ALA A 32 -14.47 4.48 -5.20
C ALA A 32 -13.22 3.97 -5.94
N LEU A 33 -13.40 3.34 -7.09
CA LEU A 33 -12.30 2.84 -7.91
C LEU A 33 -11.41 3.96 -8.48
N ASN A 34 -12.02 5.08 -8.91
CA ASN A 34 -11.28 6.20 -9.49
C ASN A 34 -10.65 7.13 -8.44
N ASN A 35 -11.37 7.39 -7.34
CA ASN A 35 -10.97 8.39 -6.34
C ASN A 35 -10.23 7.77 -5.16
N GLY A 36 -10.35 6.45 -4.98
CA GLY A 36 -9.97 5.79 -3.73
C GLY A 36 -11.02 6.01 -2.63
N LEU A 37 -10.74 5.46 -1.47
CA LEU A 37 -11.62 5.48 -0.30
C LEU A 37 -11.05 6.30 0.87
N LEU A 38 -9.92 6.98 0.69
CA LEU A 38 -9.50 7.98 1.67
C LEU A 38 -10.54 9.10 1.72
N PRO A 39 -11.03 9.51 2.92
CA PRO A 39 -12.13 10.48 3.05
C PRO A 39 -11.92 11.74 2.22
N ARG A 40 -10.71 12.31 2.29
CA ARG A 40 -10.36 13.52 1.55
C ARG A 40 -10.39 13.31 0.02
N HIS A 41 -10.02 12.13 -0.46
CA HIS A 41 -10.00 11.81 -1.89
C HIS A 41 -11.40 11.48 -2.40
N TYR A 42 -12.12 10.61 -1.68
CA TYR A 42 -13.46 10.18 -2.09
C TYR A 42 -14.45 11.34 -2.20
N LEU A 43 -14.37 12.31 -1.30
CA LEU A 43 -15.28 13.46 -1.24
C LEU A 43 -14.87 14.62 -2.16
N ALA A 44 -13.68 14.57 -2.76
CA ALA A 44 -13.15 15.68 -3.54
C ALA A 44 -13.80 15.79 -4.93
N GLU A 45 -13.91 17.02 -5.42
CA GLU A 45 -14.29 17.29 -6.82
C GLU A 45 -13.16 16.96 -7.81
N LYS A 46 -11.90 17.10 -7.38
CA LYS A 46 -10.70 16.86 -8.20
C LYS A 46 -9.76 15.84 -7.54
N PRO A 47 -10.19 14.58 -7.37
CA PRO A 47 -9.46 13.58 -6.61
C PRO A 47 -8.08 13.25 -7.22
N LYS A 48 -7.96 13.24 -8.55
CA LYS A 48 -6.69 12.94 -9.22
C LYS A 48 -5.54 13.85 -8.77
N LYS A 49 -5.79 15.15 -8.64
CA LYS A 49 -4.76 16.10 -8.15
C LYS A 49 -4.39 15.85 -6.68
N LEU A 50 -5.34 15.42 -5.86
CA LEU A 50 -5.07 15.09 -4.47
C LEU A 50 -4.27 13.79 -4.34
N ILE A 51 -4.61 12.76 -5.12
CA ILE A 51 -3.86 11.50 -5.16
C ILE A 51 -2.43 11.76 -5.67
N GLU A 52 -2.28 12.55 -6.74
CA GLU A 52 -0.98 12.95 -7.28
C GLU A 52 -0.12 13.67 -6.23
N ALA A 53 -0.69 14.65 -5.52
CA ALA A 53 0.01 15.34 -4.44
C ALA A 53 0.35 14.40 -3.28
N TYR A 54 -0.56 13.50 -2.90
CA TYR A 54 -0.35 12.52 -1.85
C TYR A 54 0.79 11.55 -2.21
N ILE A 55 0.79 11.00 -3.43
CA ILE A 55 1.84 10.08 -3.89
C ILE A 55 3.16 10.86 -4.15
N GLY A 56 3.08 12.06 -4.73
CA GLY A 56 4.26 12.87 -5.03
C GLY A 56 4.97 13.37 -3.78
N SER A 57 4.25 14.05 -2.90
CA SER A 57 4.84 14.66 -1.70
C SER A 57 4.99 13.67 -0.55
N TYR A 58 3.91 12.98 -0.17
CA TYR A 58 3.95 12.13 1.00
C TYR A 58 4.73 10.82 0.78
N LEU A 59 4.41 10.08 -0.28
CA LEU A 59 5.08 8.81 -0.55
C LEU A 59 6.54 8.99 -0.99
N ARG A 60 6.84 10.02 -1.79
CA ARG A 60 8.20 10.22 -2.28
C ARG A 60 9.07 10.98 -1.30
N ASP A 61 8.62 12.12 -0.82
CA ASP A 61 9.48 13.03 -0.08
C ASP A 61 9.67 12.55 1.37
N GLU A 62 8.60 12.17 2.06
CA GLU A 62 8.70 11.70 3.45
C GLU A 62 9.29 10.30 3.54
N ILE A 63 8.76 9.33 2.79
CA ILE A 63 9.23 7.95 2.86
C ILE A 63 10.65 7.81 2.35
N ILE A 64 10.99 8.47 1.23
CA ILE A 64 12.35 8.43 0.69
C ILE A 64 13.34 9.07 1.66
N SER A 65 12.97 10.19 2.27
CA SER A 65 13.82 10.90 3.23
C SER A 65 14.02 10.09 4.52
N GLU A 66 12.96 9.60 5.14
CA GLU A 66 13.02 8.86 6.40
C GLU A 66 13.67 7.48 6.23
N ALA A 67 13.33 6.75 5.18
CA ALA A 67 13.88 5.43 4.90
C ALA A 67 15.28 5.46 4.26
N LYS A 68 15.85 6.65 4.01
CA LYS A 68 17.17 6.84 3.37
C LYS A 68 17.32 6.04 2.08
N ILE A 69 16.30 6.03 1.24
CA ILE A 69 16.28 5.31 -0.03
C ILE A 69 17.31 5.94 -0.96
N ARG A 70 18.35 5.17 -1.32
CA ARG A 70 19.44 5.66 -2.18
C ARG A 70 19.07 5.66 -3.65
N ASN A 71 18.25 4.69 -4.10
CA ASN A 71 17.85 4.56 -5.49
C ASN A 71 16.35 4.86 -5.66
N ILE A 72 16.05 6.14 -5.84
CA ILE A 72 14.68 6.65 -6.00
C ILE A 72 14.01 6.06 -7.25
N ASN A 73 14.74 5.91 -8.35
CA ASN A 73 14.20 5.35 -9.58
C ASN A 73 13.76 3.90 -9.41
N ALA A 74 14.60 3.07 -8.78
CA ALA A 74 14.24 1.68 -8.48
C ALA A 74 13.05 1.60 -7.52
N PHE A 75 12.94 2.52 -6.55
CA PHE A 75 11.79 2.56 -5.65
C PHE A 75 10.49 2.96 -6.38
N ASN A 76 10.56 3.89 -7.33
CA ASN A 76 9.39 4.24 -8.16
C ASN A 76 8.94 3.05 -9.03
N LEU A 77 9.88 2.34 -9.69
CA LEU A 77 9.57 1.12 -10.43
C LEU A 77 8.97 0.03 -9.51
N PHE A 78 9.48 -0.09 -8.29
CA PHE A 78 8.94 -1.00 -7.30
C PHE A 78 7.48 -0.66 -6.94
N LEU A 79 7.15 0.61 -6.73
CA LEU A 79 5.76 1.01 -6.44
C LEU A 79 4.82 0.61 -7.59
N GLU A 80 5.24 0.82 -8.84
CA GLU A 80 4.46 0.42 -10.01
C GLU A 80 4.34 -1.10 -10.14
N ALA A 81 5.43 -1.86 -10.00
CA ALA A 81 5.44 -3.32 -10.08
C ALA A 81 4.53 -3.95 -9.01
N VAL A 82 4.56 -3.41 -7.77
CA VAL A 82 3.68 -3.86 -6.68
C VAL A 82 2.22 -3.49 -6.95
N ALA A 83 1.95 -2.36 -7.60
CA ALA A 83 0.60 -2.00 -7.99
C ALA A 83 0.04 -2.96 -9.06
N PHE A 84 0.86 -3.40 -10.01
CA PHE A 84 0.48 -4.44 -10.99
C PHE A 84 0.11 -5.77 -10.32
N SER A 85 0.85 -6.17 -9.29
CA SER A 85 0.64 -7.41 -8.55
C SER A 85 -0.21 -7.22 -7.28
N ASN A 86 -0.97 -6.13 -7.19
CA ASN A 86 -1.82 -5.86 -6.03
C ASN A 86 -2.84 -6.97 -5.79
N GLY A 87 -2.77 -7.62 -4.62
CA GLY A 87 -3.63 -8.76 -4.28
C GLY A 87 -3.15 -10.12 -4.81
N GLU A 88 -2.04 -10.16 -5.50
CA GLU A 88 -1.39 -11.40 -5.95
C GLU A 88 -0.38 -11.91 -4.92
N ILE A 89 0.11 -13.14 -5.15
CA ILE A 89 1.18 -13.75 -4.35
C ILE A 89 2.49 -13.01 -4.65
N VAL A 90 3.16 -12.53 -3.62
CA VAL A 90 4.39 -11.76 -3.78
C VAL A 90 5.54 -12.64 -4.27
N ASN A 91 6.12 -12.25 -5.42
CA ASN A 91 7.33 -12.83 -5.96
C ASN A 91 8.47 -11.81 -5.92
N TYR A 92 9.28 -11.87 -4.85
CA TYR A 92 10.38 -10.93 -4.63
C TYR A 92 11.43 -10.95 -5.75
N THR A 93 11.66 -12.10 -6.38
CA THR A 93 12.66 -12.24 -7.46
C THR A 93 12.22 -11.56 -8.74
N ASN A 94 10.94 -11.74 -9.13
CA ASN A 94 10.40 -11.08 -10.32
C ASN A 94 10.41 -9.57 -10.15
N ILE A 95 9.88 -9.06 -9.01
CA ILE A 95 9.87 -7.63 -8.72
C ILE A 95 11.31 -7.06 -8.70
N ALA A 96 12.26 -7.79 -8.13
CA ALA A 96 13.67 -7.38 -8.10
C ALA A 96 14.25 -7.22 -9.51
N SER A 97 13.94 -8.16 -10.39
CA SER A 97 14.37 -8.11 -11.80
C SER A 97 13.77 -6.90 -12.54
N GLU A 98 12.48 -6.62 -12.32
CA GLU A 98 11.79 -5.48 -12.94
C GLU A 98 12.35 -4.13 -12.45
N CYS A 99 12.75 -4.06 -11.18
CA CYS A 99 13.25 -2.82 -10.57
C CYS A 99 14.78 -2.65 -10.72
N GLY A 100 15.50 -3.65 -11.22
CA GLY A 100 16.96 -3.63 -11.33
C GLY A 100 17.69 -3.61 -9.99
N VAL A 101 17.13 -4.25 -8.96
CA VAL A 101 17.70 -4.32 -7.60
C VAL A 101 17.74 -5.76 -7.07
N SER A 102 18.31 -5.96 -5.90
CA SER A 102 18.32 -7.29 -5.26
C SER A 102 16.97 -7.63 -4.63
N SER A 103 16.65 -8.93 -4.47
CA SER A 103 15.47 -9.37 -3.73
C SER A 103 15.51 -8.97 -2.26
N VAL A 104 16.69 -8.72 -1.70
CA VAL A 104 16.85 -8.18 -0.33
C VAL A 104 16.34 -6.74 -0.29
N THR A 105 16.77 -5.91 -1.24
CA THR A 105 16.29 -4.52 -1.37
C THR A 105 14.77 -4.45 -1.57
N VAL A 106 14.20 -5.36 -2.37
CA VAL A 106 12.73 -5.42 -2.54
C VAL A 106 12.02 -5.75 -1.21
N LYS A 107 12.58 -6.65 -0.39
CA LYS A 107 12.02 -6.92 0.95
C LYS A 107 12.09 -5.72 1.87
N GLU A 108 13.18 -4.95 1.81
CA GLU A 108 13.32 -3.68 2.56
C GLU A 108 12.28 -2.65 2.08
N TYR A 109 12.06 -2.52 0.77
CA TYR A 109 11.03 -1.65 0.22
C TYR A 109 9.62 -2.05 0.68
N PHE A 110 9.29 -3.33 0.67
CA PHE A 110 8.02 -3.81 1.23
C PHE A 110 7.88 -3.52 2.72
N GLN A 111 8.97 -3.64 3.50
CA GLN A 111 8.95 -3.31 4.91
C GLN A 111 8.63 -1.82 5.11
N ILE A 112 9.20 -0.94 4.29
CA ILE A 112 8.88 0.49 4.30
C ILE A 112 7.38 0.71 4.06
N LEU A 113 6.79 0.10 3.01
CA LEU A 113 5.36 0.23 2.73
C LEU A 113 4.47 -0.26 3.89
N LYS A 114 4.92 -1.30 4.59
CA LYS A 114 4.22 -1.83 5.76
C LYS A 114 4.32 -0.88 6.94
N ASP A 115 5.51 -0.38 7.25
CA ASP A 115 5.79 0.48 8.41
C ASP A 115 5.12 1.86 8.26
N THR A 116 4.99 2.33 7.01
CA THR A 116 4.27 3.57 6.67
C THR A 116 2.76 3.37 6.44
N LEU A 117 2.24 2.17 6.69
CA LEU A 117 0.82 1.82 6.52
C LEU A 117 0.27 2.00 5.09
N ILE A 118 1.15 2.08 4.08
CA ILE A 118 0.77 2.21 2.67
C ILE A 118 0.24 0.90 2.10
N GLY A 119 0.60 -0.22 2.73
CA GLY A 119 0.10 -1.52 2.36
C GLY A 119 0.34 -2.55 3.44
N ARG A 120 -0.24 -3.73 3.22
CA ARG A 120 -0.17 -4.83 4.18
C ARG A 120 -0.03 -6.17 3.49
N PHE A 121 0.65 -7.07 4.18
CA PHE A 121 0.67 -8.47 3.80
C PHE A 121 -0.53 -9.22 4.38
N VAL A 122 -1.14 -10.05 3.55
CA VAL A 122 -2.14 -11.03 3.96
C VAL A 122 -1.49 -12.41 3.86
N PRO A 123 -1.22 -13.06 4.99
CA PRO A 123 -0.62 -14.39 4.98
C PRO A 123 -1.57 -15.43 4.37
N SER A 124 -1.01 -16.50 3.84
CA SER A 124 -1.81 -17.61 3.35
C SER A 124 -2.55 -18.31 4.51
N PHE A 125 -3.78 -18.69 4.26
CA PHE A 125 -4.55 -19.47 5.23
C PHE A 125 -3.98 -20.89 5.34
N GLN A 126 -3.58 -21.29 6.55
CA GLN A 126 -3.09 -22.64 6.84
C GLN A 126 -4.09 -23.38 7.72
N LYS A 127 -4.70 -24.44 7.16
CA LYS A 127 -5.65 -25.28 7.88
C LYS A 127 -4.99 -26.18 8.94
N LYS A 128 -3.65 -26.43 8.82
CA LYS A 128 -2.86 -27.24 9.76
C LYS A 128 -1.53 -26.53 10.04
N PRO A 129 -1.26 -26.09 11.28
CA PRO A 129 -0.04 -25.31 11.61
C PRO A 129 1.27 -26.11 11.48
N ASN A 130 1.22 -27.45 11.36
CA ASN A 130 2.41 -28.29 11.31
C ASN A 130 2.96 -28.55 9.89
N ARG A 131 2.36 -28.03 8.84
CA ARG A 131 2.95 -28.09 7.50
C ARG A 131 3.88 -26.89 7.30
N ARG A 132 5.19 -27.13 7.24
CA ARG A 132 6.24 -26.14 6.89
C ARG A 132 6.19 -25.68 5.43
N VAL A 133 5.03 -25.51 4.84
CA VAL A 133 4.92 -24.88 3.54
C VAL A 133 4.76 -23.39 3.80
N ILE A 134 5.87 -22.66 3.72
CA ILE A 134 5.85 -21.19 3.73
C ILE A 134 5.25 -20.78 2.39
N LEU A 135 3.97 -20.58 2.37
CA LEU A 135 3.29 -19.98 1.23
C LEU A 135 3.58 -18.47 1.26
N ALA A 136 4.08 -17.94 0.17
CA ALA A 136 4.33 -16.51 0.05
C ALA A 136 3.03 -15.74 0.28
N PRO A 137 3.08 -14.61 1.01
CA PRO A 137 1.89 -13.82 1.30
C PRO A 137 1.41 -13.07 0.06
N LYS A 138 0.16 -12.61 0.10
CA LYS A 138 -0.34 -11.57 -0.79
C LYS A 138 -0.03 -10.20 -0.21
N PHE A 139 0.17 -9.21 -1.09
CA PHE A 139 0.30 -7.83 -0.68
C PHE A 139 -0.85 -6.99 -1.24
N TYR A 140 -1.36 -6.08 -0.42
CA TYR A 140 -2.40 -5.14 -0.79
C TYR A 140 -1.98 -3.73 -0.42
N TYR A 141 -2.07 -2.81 -1.36
CA TYR A 141 -2.11 -1.39 -1.02
C TYR A 141 -3.35 -1.09 -0.19
N PHE A 142 -3.25 -0.11 0.70
CA PHE A 142 -4.36 0.23 1.60
C PHE A 142 -5.53 0.92 0.88
N ASP A 143 -5.30 1.53 -0.29
CA ASP A 143 -6.30 2.25 -1.07
C ASP A 143 -6.17 1.94 -2.57
N ILE A 144 -7.30 1.58 -3.20
CA ILE A 144 -7.34 1.23 -4.62
C ILE A 144 -7.10 2.44 -5.54
N GLY A 145 -7.41 3.64 -5.10
CA GLY A 145 -7.14 4.87 -5.84
C GLY A 145 -5.64 5.07 -6.07
N ILE A 146 -4.80 4.69 -5.10
CA ILE A 146 -3.35 4.71 -5.24
C ILE A 146 -2.90 3.71 -6.32
N VAL A 147 -3.45 2.49 -6.29
CA VAL A 147 -3.14 1.45 -7.29
C VAL A 147 -3.48 1.94 -8.69
N ASN A 148 -4.69 2.45 -8.90
CA ASN A 148 -5.14 2.92 -10.21
C ASN A 148 -4.35 4.14 -10.69
N PHE A 149 -3.95 5.03 -9.78
CA PHE A 149 -3.07 6.15 -10.09
C PHE A 149 -1.69 5.68 -10.55
N LEU A 150 -1.04 4.78 -9.80
CA LEU A 150 0.28 4.23 -10.15
C LEU A 150 0.25 3.51 -11.50
N LEU A 151 -0.83 2.81 -11.81
CA LEU A 151 -1.02 2.10 -13.06
C LEU A 151 -1.56 3.00 -14.20
N LYS A 152 -1.80 4.28 -13.95
CA LYS A 152 -2.39 5.24 -14.91
C LYS A 152 -3.72 4.75 -15.49
N ARG A 153 -4.49 3.98 -14.70
CA ARG A 153 -5.80 3.47 -15.08
C ARG A 153 -6.87 4.51 -14.78
N ALA A 154 -7.81 4.69 -15.74
CA ALA A 154 -9.11 5.30 -15.47
C ALA A 154 -10.15 4.19 -15.60
N VAL A 155 -11.02 4.05 -14.61
CA VAL A 155 -12.09 3.06 -14.56
C VAL A 155 -13.41 3.74 -14.89
#